data_aa9d3d77415fe72a67f4cc736a0c10d8
#
_entry.id   aa9d3d77415fe72a67f4cc736a0c10d8
#
_cell.length_a   1.000
_cell.length_b   1.000
_cell.length_c   1.000
_cell.angle_alpha   90.00
_cell.angle_beta   90.00
_cell.angle_gamma   90.00
#
_symmetry.space_group_name_H-M   'P 1'
#
loop_
_entity.id
_entity.type
_entity.pdbx_description
1 polymer ?
#
loop_
_entity_poly.entity_id
_entity_poly.type
_entity_poly.pdbx_seq_one_letter_code
_entity_poly.pdbx_strand_id
1 'polypeptide(L)'
;AAVANYLMVGDGEESPSVYCAATDKNQARILYRSSMAMARKSPDIRKRLKIRDYEISHATRGGQLTALSKDTKNKDGLNPSGAIIDEYHAHPTSEIYDLLWSAWGQRAQALMVIITTAGMDTESPCHKEYTYCKQILAGEKNEKYFVCIREMDEGDDEHNPENWIKSNPLRASTKSALQKLQEQHDEAFGSRDPAKIRTFRVKNLN
;
A
#
# COMPACT_ATOMS: atom_id res chain seq x y z
N ALA A 1 -6.39 3.95 3.38
CA ALA A 1 -7.29 4.68 4.31
C ALA A 1 -8.76 4.33 4.09
N ALA A 2 -9.31 4.51 2.86
CA ALA A 2 -10.73 4.19 2.57
C ALA A 2 -11.05 2.72 2.82
N VAL A 3 -10.21 1.80 2.34
CA VAL A 3 -10.33 0.35 2.57
C VAL A 3 -10.31 0.03 4.07
N ALA A 4 -9.41 0.65 4.85
CA ALA A 4 -9.37 0.45 6.30
C ALA A 4 -10.69 0.85 6.97
N ASN A 5 -11.27 1.99 6.60
CA ASN A 5 -12.56 2.41 7.12
C ASN A 5 -13.71 1.49 6.67
N TYR A 6 -13.68 1.01 5.43
CA TYR A 6 -14.66 0.03 4.94
C TYR A 6 -14.61 -1.26 5.77
N LEU A 7 -13.43 -1.82 5.96
CA LEU A 7 -13.23 -3.03 6.78
C LEU A 7 -13.66 -2.83 8.24
N MET A 8 -13.60 -1.61 8.78
CA MET A 8 -14.08 -1.31 10.11
C MET A 8 -15.60 -1.21 10.23
N VAL A 9 -16.32 -0.76 9.18
CA VAL A 9 -17.75 -0.41 9.32
C VAL A 9 -18.66 -1.01 8.28
N GLY A 10 -18.15 -1.43 7.13
CA GLY A 10 -18.93 -1.85 5.94
C GLY A 10 -18.82 -3.34 5.61
N ASP A 11 -17.77 -3.99 6.06
CA ASP A 11 -17.46 -5.38 5.72
C ASP A 11 -18.36 -6.42 6.42
N GLY A 12 -19.04 -6.04 7.48
CA GLY A 12 -19.95 -6.93 8.22
C GLY A 12 -19.29 -7.81 9.27
N GLU A 13 -17.97 -7.80 9.38
CA GLU A 13 -17.24 -8.57 10.40
C GLU A 13 -17.57 -8.14 11.83
N GLU A 14 -17.75 -9.11 12.72
CA GLU A 14 -17.85 -8.88 14.15
C GLU A 14 -16.46 -8.68 14.76
N SER A 15 -16.33 -7.68 15.61
CA SER A 15 -15.06 -7.27 16.20
C SER A 15 -13.93 -7.10 15.15
N PRO A 16 -14.10 -6.22 14.12
CA PRO A 16 -13.13 -6.08 13.06
C PRO A 16 -11.77 -5.67 13.61
N SER A 17 -10.74 -6.42 13.29
CA SER A 17 -9.35 -6.15 13.67
C SER A 17 -8.55 -5.81 12.41
N VAL A 18 -8.39 -4.51 12.16
CA VAL A 18 -7.72 -4.00 10.96
C VAL A 18 -6.35 -3.46 11.32
N TYR A 19 -5.33 -3.89 10.57
CA TYR A 19 -3.95 -3.51 10.80
C TYR A 19 -3.40 -2.68 9.66
N CYS A 20 -2.80 -1.53 9.99
CA CYS A 20 -2.00 -0.73 9.07
C CYS A 20 -0.54 -0.98 9.38
N ALA A 21 0.18 -1.60 8.45
CA ALA A 21 1.58 -1.97 8.63
C ALA A 21 2.49 -1.18 7.68
N ALA A 22 3.64 -0.79 8.17
CA ALA A 22 4.72 -0.17 7.41
C ALA A 22 6.07 -0.49 8.09
N THR A 23 7.17 -0.07 7.46
CA THR A 23 8.54 -0.30 7.97
C THR A 23 8.79 0.30 9.33
N ASP A 24 8.21 1.46 9.61
CA ASP A 24 8.29 2.13 10.91
C ASP A 24 6.92 2.60 11.39
N LYS A 25 6.85 2.92 12.68
CA LYS A 25 5.60 3.33 13.34
C LYS A 25 5.05 4.67 12.81
N ASN A 26 5.90 5.57 12.34
CA ASN A 26 5.47 6.87 11.83
C ASN A 26 4.83 6.69 10.45
N GLN A 27 5.40 5.85 9.60
CA GLN A 27 4.83 5.48 8.31
C GLN A 27 3.46 4.79 8.49
N ALA A 28 3.36 3.78 9.35
CA ALA A 28 2.08 3.13 9.65
C ALA A 28 1.03 4.12 10.17
N ARG A 29 1.45 5.14 10.93
CA ARG A 29 0.58 6.22 11.42
C ARG A 29 0.08 7.16 10.32
N ILE A 30 0.75 7.30 9.19
CA ILE A 30 0.27 8.14 8.08
C ILE A 30 -1.06 7.59 7.57
N LEU A 31 -1.11 6.29 7.28
CA LEU A 31 -2.33 5.62 6.83
C LEU A 31 -3.42 5.66 7.91
N TYR A 32 -3.04 5.42 9.16
CA TYR A 32 -3.93 5.52 10.32
C TYR A 32 -4.54 6.93 10.45
N ARG A 33 -3.74 8.00 10.39
CA ARG A 33 -4.20 9.39 10.46
C ARG A 33 -5.10 9.75 9.28
N SER A 34 -4.80 9.26 8.10
CA SER A 34 -5.62 9.43 6.92
C SER A 34 -6.99 8.77 7.08
N SER A 35 -7.05 7.55 7.63
CA SER A 35 -8.30 6.86 7.98
C SER A 35 -9.10 7.67 9.00
N MET A 36 -8.45 8.16 10.05
CA MET A 36 -9.05 9.00 11.08
C MET A 36 -9.64 10.30 10.49
N ALA A 37 -8.90 10.98 9.62
CA ALA A 37 -9.35 12.21 8.98
C ALA A 37 -10.57 11.98 8.08
N MET A 38 -10.57 10.90 7.31
CA MET A 38 -11.72 10.50 6.47
C MET A 38 -12.94 10.15 7.33
N ALA A 39 -12.74 9.36 8.38
CA ALA A 39 -13.82 8.97 9.30
C ALA A 39 -14.44 10.18 10.01
N ARG A 40 -13.63 11.14 10.46
CA ARG A 40 -14.12 12.39 11.09
C ARG A 40 -14.96 13.25 10.15
N LYS A 41 -14.65 13.25 8.83
CA LYS A 41 -15.37 14.01 7.81
C LYS A 41 -16.62 13.33 7.27
N SER A 42 -16.78 12.03 7.52
CA SER A 42 -17.96 11.26 7.07
C SER A 42 -18.93 11.06 8.23
N PRO A 43 -20.12 11.70 8.22
CA PRO A 43 -21.11 11.56 9.32
C PRO A 43 -21.51 10.12 9.59
N ASP A 44 -21.68 9.29 8.57
CA ASP A 44 -22.13 7.91 8.72
C ASP A 44 -21.04 7.00 9.29
N ILE A 45 -19.79 7.19 8.89
CA ILE A 45 -18.64 6.47 9.47
C ILE A 45 -18.42 6.93 10.91
N ARG A 46 -18.46 8.24 11.14
CA ARG A 46 -18.26 8.84 12.47
C ARG A 46 -19.25 8.32 13.52
N LYS A 47 -20.50 8.06 13.15
CA LYS A 47 -21.50 7.49 14.07
C LYS A 47 -21.16 6.07 14.51
N ARG A 48 -20.40 5.33 13.71
CA ARG A 48 -20.05 3.92 13.94
C ARG A 48 -18.71 3.73 14.62
N LEU A 49 -17.85 4.75 14.63
CA LEU A 49 -16.49 4.68 15.16
C LEU A 49 -16.29 5.61 16.37
N LYS A 50 -15.59 5.11 17.37
CA LYS A 50 -14.99 5.92 18.43
C LYS A 50 -13.59 6.29 18.00
N ILE A 51 -13.36 7.57 17.70
CA ILE A 51 -12.11 8.07 17.12
C ILE A 51 -11.35 8.83 18.19
N ARG A 52 -10.24 8.27 18.65
CA ARG A 52 -9.26 8.89 19.55
C ARG A 52 -7.95 9.12 18.81
N ASP A 53 -7.02 9.87 19.38
CA ASP A 53 -5.78 10.20 18.68
C ASP A 53 -4.87 9.00 18.38
N TYR A 54 -4.99 7.93 19.15
CA TYR A 54 -4.19 6.71 19.04
C TYR A 54 -5.00 5.44 18.85
N GLU A 55 -6.33 5.55 18.76
CA GLU A 55 -7.24 4.41 18.70
C GLU A 55 -8.47 4.77 17.86
N ILE A 56 -8.78 3.94 16.91
CA ILE A 56 -10.06 3.93 16.22
C ILE A 56 -10.69 2.58 16.54
N SER A 57 -11.82 2.58 17.25
CA SER A 57 -12.56 1.37 17.57
C SER A 57 -14.00 1.45 17.07
N HIS A 58 -14.62 0.30 16.79
CA HIS A 58 -16.02 0.26 16.40
C HIS A 58 -16.89 0.53 17.64
N ALA A 59 -17.91 1.39 17.51
CA ALA A 59 -18.68 1.89 18.66
C ALA A 59 -19.47 0.80 19.39
N THR A 60 -19.96 -0.22 18.70
CA THR A 60 -20.88 -1.24 19.21
C THR A 60 -20.39 -2.68 19.04
N ARG A 61 -19.66 -2.99 17.94
CA ARG A 61 -19.24 -4.37 17.62
C ARG A 61 -17.92 -4.78 18.26
N GLY A 62 -17.22 -3.87 18.94
CA GLY A 62 -15.83 -4.09 19.32
C GLY A 62 -14.89 -3.97 18.10
N GLY A 63 -13.66 -4.45 18.25
CA GLY A 63 -12.65 -4.35 17.18
C GLY A 63 -11.97 -2.99 17.08
N GLN A 64 -10.86 -2.95 16.36
CA GLN A 64 -10.02 -1.76 16.30
C GLN A 64 -9.19 -1.68 15.02
N LEU A 65 -8.84 -0.46 14.65
CA LEU A 65 -7.82 -0.16 13.66
C LEU A 65 -6.51 0.15 14.38
N THR A 66 -5.46 -0.61 14.08
CA THR A 66 -4.17 -0.54 14.77
C THR A 66 -3.03 -0.33 13.79
N ALA A 67 -2.09 0.58 14.12
CA ALA A 67 -0.84 0.72 13.40
C ALA A 67 0.21 -0.28 13.93
N LEU A 68 0.72 -1.13 13.04
CA LEU A 68 1.80 -2.09 13.32
C LEU A 68 3.15 -1.58 12.80
N SER A 69 4.21 -1.90 13.53
CA SER A 69 5.60 -1.66 13.11
C SER A 69 6.49 -2.83 13.53
N LYS A 70 7.77 -2.80 13.16
CA LYS A 70 8.77 -3.83 13.53
C LYS A 70 8.84 -4.14 15.04
N ASP A 71 8.53 -3.17 15.90
CA ASP A 71 8.50 -3.36 17.36
C ASP A 71 7.36 -4.28 17.83
N THR A 72 6.56 -4.77 16.89
CA THR A 72 5.40 -5.63 17.14
C THR A 72 5.76 -7.11 17.23
N LYS A 73 7.04 -7.46 17.27
CA LYS A 73 7.57 -8.84 17.27
C LYS A 73 7.00 -9.81 18.31
N ASN A 74 6.32 -9.32 19.35
CA ASN A 74 5.78 -10.11 20.45
C ASN A 74 4.24 -10.15 20.48
N LYS A 75 3.57 -9.93 19.35
CA LYS A 75 2.11 -10.01 19.29
C LYS A 75 1.63 -11.35 18.76
N ASP A 76 1.79 -12.38 19.57
CA ASP A 76 0.99 -13.60 19.42
C ASP A 76 -0.49 -13.27 19.65
N GLY A 77 -1.38 -13.92 18.91
CA GLY A 77 -2.82 -13.74 19.05
C GLY A 77 -3.46 -12.65 18.18
N LEU A 78 -2.80 -12.24 17.10
CA LEU A 78 -3.45 -11.44 16.06
C LEU A 78 -4.59 -12.22 15.41
N ASN A 79 -5.70 -11.55 15.14
CA ASN A 79 -6.85 -12.11 14.41
C ASN A 79 -7.33 -11.09 13.37
N PRO A 80 -6.57 -10.87 12.29
CA PRO A 80 -6.85 -9.85 11.31
C PRO A 80 -8.12 -10.15 10.52
N SER A 81 -9.08 -9.23 10.51
CA SER A 81 -10.12 -9.14 9.49
C SER A 81 -9.65 -8.36 8.28
N GLY A 82 -8.63 -7.52 8.45
CA GLY A 82 -7.99 -6.78 7.38
C GLY A 82 -6.58 -6.34 7.72
N ALA A 83 -5.73 -6.29 6.70
CA ALA A 83 -4.38 -5.77 6.81
C ALA A 83 -4.04 -4.89 5.60
N ILE A 84 -3.44 -3.75 5.83
CA ILE A 84 -2.92 -2.88 4.78
C ILE A 84 -1.42 -2.70 5.02
N ILE A 85 -0.60 -3.24 4.14
CA ILE A 85 0.85 -3.12 4.17
C ILE A 85 1.22 -2.03 3.17
N ASP A 86 1.78 -0.94 3.68
CA ASP A 86 2.18 0.21 2.88
C ASP A 86 3.69 0.25 2.65
N GLU A 87 4.10 0.77 1.50
CA GLU A 87 5.51 0.88 1.10
C GLU A 87 6.27 -0.45 1.21
N TYR A 88 5.68 -1.53 0.65
CA TYR A 88 6.23 -2.88 0.81
C TYR A 88 7.66 -3.01 0.27
N HIS A 89 8.04 -2.22 -0.74
CA HIS A 89 9.41 -2.16 -1.25
C HIS A 89 10.46 -1.76 -0.20
N ALA A 90 10.06 -1.04 0.84
CA ALA A 90 10.95 -0.59 1.91
C ALA A 90 11.09 -1.63 3.05
N HIS A 91 10.32 -2.71 3.03
CA HIS A 91 10.42 -3.77 4.03
C HIS A 91 11.64 -4.67 3.73
N PRO A 92 12.62 -4.76 4.66
CA PRO A 92 13.83 -5.56 4.42
C PRO A 92 13.58 -7.07 4.52
N THR A 93 12.49 -7.47 5.17
CA THR A 93 12.09 -8.87 5.36
C THR A 93 10.58 -9.01 5.22
N SER A 94 10.09 -10.23 5.02
CA SER A 94 8.66 -10.56 4.97
C SER A 94 8.00 -10.69 6.36
N GLU A 95 8.72 -10.46 7.46
CA GLU A 95 8.24 -10.74 8.83
C GLU A 95 6.83 -10.21 9.13
N ILE A 96 6.51 -8.97 8.73
CA ILE A 96 5.17 -8.39 8.97
C ILE A 96 4.12 -9.06 8.09
N TYR A 97 4.45 -9.35 6.84
CA TYR A 97 3.58 -10.09 5.94
C TYR A 97 3.30 -11.48 6.50
N ASP A 98 4.34 -12.23 6.86
CA ASP A 98 4.25 -13.60 7.37
C ASP A 98 3.46 -13.66 8.69
N LEU A 99 3.68 -12.68 9.58
CA LEU A 99 2.93 -12.54 10.84
C LEU A 99 1.43 -12.38 10.57
N LEU A 100 1.05 -11.47 9.69
CA LEU A 100 -0.35 -11.22 9.34
C LEU A 100 -0.96 -12.39 8.59
N TRP A 101 -0.21 -13.00 7.67
CA TRP A 101 -0.66 -14.16 6.90
C TRP A 101 -0.87 -15.39 7.76
N SER A 102 0.03 -15.69 8.70
CA SER A 102 -0.10 -16.82 9.61
C SER A 102 -1.31 -16.70 10.55
N ALA A 103 -1.70 -15.48 10.88
CA ALA A 103 -2.86 -15.18 11.73
C ALA A 103 -4.21 -15.18 10.97
N TRP A 104 -4.20 -15.40 9.66
CA TRP A 104 -5.31 -15.21 8.73
C TRP A 104 -6.45 -16.23 8.84
N GLY A 105 -6.17 -17.40 9.38
CA GLY A 105 -7.04 -18.56 9.24
C GLY A 105 -8.36 -18.56 10.05
N GLN A 106 -8.66 -17.52 10.83
CA GLN A 106 -9.81 -17.49 11.73
C GLN A 106 -10.98 -16.63 11.25
N ARG A 107 -10.83 -15.93 10.12
CA ARG A 107 -11.84 -15.04 9.56
C ARG A 107 -12.38 -15.56 8.24
N ALA A 108 -13.68 -15.42 8.04
CA ALA A 108 -14.33 -15.95 6.83
C ALA A 108 -13.92 -15.20 5.54
N GLN A 109 -13.66 -13.90 5.63
CA GLN A 109 -13.36 -13.04 4.48
C GLN A 109 -12.27 -11.99 4.77
N ALA A 110 -11.20 -12.42 5.45
CA ALA A 110 -10.08 -11.53 5.72
C ALA A 110 -9.46 -10.98 4.41
N LEU A 111 -9.09 -9.69 4.39
CA LEU A 111 -8.49 -9.01 3.24
C LEU A 111 -7.12 -8.44 3.56
N MET A 112 -6.11 -8.82 2.79
CA MET A 112 -4.79 -8.17 2.79
C MET A 112 -4.64 -7.28 1.55
N VAL A 113 -4.20 -6.05 1.77
CA VAL A 113 -3.90 -5.09 0.71
C VAL A 113 -2.44 -4.66 0.84
N ILE A 114 -1.66 -4.91 -0.19
CA ILE A 114 -0.27 -4.46 -0.28
C ILE A 114 -0.21 -3.30 -1.26
N ILE A 115 0.41 -2.20 -0.85
CA ILE A 115 0.59 -1.01 -1.68
C ILE A 115 2.08 -0.68 -1.71
N THR A 116 2.61 -0.47 -2.90
CA THR A 116 4.04 -0.18 -3.04
C THR A 116 4.34 0.53 -4.35
N THR A 117 5.49 1.19 -4.42
CA THR A 117 6.19 1.52 -5.67
C THR A 117 7.27 0.48 -5.92
N ALA A 118 7.96 0.55 -7.05
CA ALA A 118 9.14 -0.28 -7.29
C ALA A 118 10.22 -0.03 -6.24
N GLY A 119 10.93 -1.08 -5.87
CA GLY A 119 12.11 -1.03 -5.02
C GLY A 119 13.40 -1.05 -5.84
N MET A 120 14.52 -0.79 -5.18
CA MET A 120 15.85 -0.90 -5.80
C MET A 120 16.51 -2.26 -5.60
N ASP A 121 15.95 -3.07 -4.71
CA ASP A 121 16.49 -4.37 -4.31
C ASP A 121 15.66 -5.51 -4.93
N THR A 122 16.27 -6.22 -5.87
CA THR A 122 15.67 -7.37 -6.57
C THR A 122 15.60 -8.64 -5.73
N GLU A 123 16.29 -8.68 -4.59
CA GLU A 123 16.21 -9.80 -3.64
C GLU A 123 15.15 -9.57 -2.54
N SER A 124 14.56 -8.38 -2.51
CA SER A 124 13.57 -8.00 -1.51
C SER A 124 12.30 -8.87 -1.57
N PRO A 125 11.57 -8.99 -0.45
CA PRO A 125 10.26 -9.64 -0.44
C PRO A 125 9.27 -9.01 -1.43
N CYS A 126 9.35 -7.68 -1.61
CA CYS A 126 8.51 -6.96 -2.56
C CYS A 126 8.78 -7.39 -4.01
N HIS A 127 10.03 -7.60 -4.39
CA HIS A 127 10.35 -8.04 -5.75
C HIS A 127 9.90 -9.48 -6.02
N LYS A 128 10.00 -10.37 -5.03
CA LYS A 128 9.46 -11.74 -5.13
C LYS A 128 7.94 -11.71 -5.33
N GLU A 129 7.26 -10.87 -4.58
CA GLU A 129 5.81 -10.66 -4.71
C GLU A 129 5.44 -10.07 -6.08
N TYR A 130 6.20 -9.08 -6.57
CA TYR A 130 6.04 -8.54 -7.92
C TYR A 130 6.18 -9.63 -9.00
N THR A 131 7.18 -10.50 -8.88
CA THR A 131 7.37 -11.61 -9.82
C THR A 131 6.16 -12.55 -9.84
N TYR A 132 5.60 -12.88 -8.68
CA TYR A 132 4.38 -13.66 -8.57
C TYR A 132 3.17 -12.92 -9.18
N CYS A 133 3.04 -11.62 -8.92
CA CYS A 133 2.01 -10.80 -9.54
C CYS A 133 2.08 -10.81 -11.08
N LYS A 134 3.28 -10.77 -11.66
CA LYS A 134 3.47 -10.88 -13.12
C LYS A 134 3.03 -12.25 -13.66
N GLN A 135 3.27 -13.34 -12.92
CA GLN A 135 2.79 -14.68 -13.29
C GLN A 135 1.24 -14.73 -13.33
N ILE A 136 0.58 -14.16 -12.32
CA ILE A 136 -0.89 -14.06 -12.29
C ILE A 136 -1.42 -13.26 -13.50
N LEU A 137 -0.82 -12.11 -13.79
CA LEU A 137 -1.20 -11.30 -14.95
C LEU A 137 -0.93 -12.01 -16.28
N ALA A 138 0.05 -12.91 -16.33
CA ALA A 138 0.36 -13.75 -17.50
C ALA A 138 -0.58 -14.97 -17.64
N GLY A 139 -1.52 -15.18 -16.71
CA GLY A 139 -2.56 -16.20 -16.80
C GLY A 139 -2.48 -17.33 -15.75
N GLU A 140 -1.58 -17.24 -14.78
CA GLU A 140 -1.62 -18.16 -13.64
C GLU A 140 -2.91 -17.94 -12.83
N LYS A 141 -3.66 -19.01 -12.60
CA LYS A 141 -4.97 -18.91 -11.96
C LYS A 141 -4.84 -18.76 -10.45
N ASN A 142 -5.22 -17.61 -9.93
CA ASN A 142 -5.45 -17.40 -8.50
C ASN A 142 -6.63 -16.44 -8.31
N GLU A 143 -7.83 -16.97 -8.20
CA GLU A 143 -9.08 -16.19 -8.09
C GLU A 143 -9.17 -15.38 -6.77
N LYS A 144 -8.33 -15.69 -5.78
CA LYS A 144 -8.27 -14.98 -4.50
C LYS A 144 -7.26 -13.85 -4.48
N TYR A 145 -6.57 -13.63 -5.61
CA TYR A 145 -5.48 -12.66 -5.69
C TYR A 145 -5.77 -11.60 -6.76
N PHE A 146 -5.98 -10.38 -6.35
CA PHE A 146 -6.15 -9.25 -7.25
C PHE A 146 -4.82 -8.53 -7.46
N VAL A 147 -4.44 -8.31 -8.70
CA VAL A 147 -3.20 -7.62 -9.08
C VAL A 147 -3.50 -6.38 -9.91
N CYS A 148 -2.87 -5.28 -9.56
CA CYS A 148 -2.87 -4.06 -10.36
C CYS A 148 -1.45 -3.47 -10.37
N ILE A 149 -0.74 -3.64 -11.48
CA ILE A 149 0.60 -3.07 -11.70
C ILE A 149 0.49 -1.88 -12.66
N ARG A 150 1.15 -0.80 -12.35
CA ARG A 150 1.27 0.41 -13.17
C ARG A 150 2.75 0.70 -13.36
N GLU A 151 3.27 0.29 -14.50
CA GLU A 151 4.66 0.43 -14.91
C GLU A 151 4.75 0.74 -16.40
N MET A 152 5.89 1.15 -16.89
CA MET A 152 6.16 1.23 -18.32
C MET A 152 6.29 -0.19 -18.89
N ASP A 153 5.93 -0.36 -20.17
CA ASP A 153 6.12 -1.63 -20.84
C ASP A 153 7.59 -1.80 -21.26
N GLU A 154 8.01 -3.06 -21.38
CA GLU A 154 9.34 -3.37 -21.90
C GLU A 154 9.50 -2.83 -23.34
N GLY A 155 10.56 -2.04 -23.56
CA GLY A 155 10.83 -1.39 -24.84
C GLY A 155 10.20 -0.01 -25.02
N ASP A 156 9.42 0.49 -24.05
CA ASP A 156 8.94 1.87 -24.08
C ASP A 156 10.12 2.85 -23.99
N ASP A 157 10.05 3.93 -24.77
CA ASP A 157 10.99 5.04 -24.67
C ASP A 157 10.72 5.83 -23.37
N GLU A 158 11.69 5.79 -22.45
CA GLU A 158 11.62 6.49 -21.17
C GLU A 158 11.71 8.02 -21.28
N HIS A 159 12.09 8.55 -22.44
CA HIS A 159 12.15 9.98 -22.73
C HIS A 159 10.84 10.51 -23.34
N ASN A 160 9.92 9.62 -23.73
CA ASN A 160 8.63 10.04 -24.28
C ASN A 160 7.58 10.19 -23.17
N PRO A 161 7.12 11.44 -22.87
CA PRO A 161 6.12 11.70 -21.82
C PRO A 161 4.78 10.97 -22.01
N GLU A 162 4.45 10.58 -23.25
CA GLU A 162 3.19 9.85 -23.52
C GLU A 162 3.21 8.45 -22.90
N ASN A 163 4.38 7.83 -22.77
CA ASN A 163 4.52 6.52 -22.14
C ASN A 163 4.36 6.58 -20.61
N TRP A 164 4.62 7.74 -19.99
CA TRP A 164 4.60 7.89 -18.53
C TRP A 164 3.21 7.75 -17.91
N ILE A 165 2.13 7.85 -18.70
CA ILE A 165 0.77 7.61 -18.21
C ILE A 165 0.58 6.17 -17.71
N LYS A 166 1.33 5.22 -18.25
CA LYS A 166 1.27 3.81 -17.85
C LYS A 166 1.65 3.64 -16.38
N SER A 167 2.73 4.28 -15.95
CA SER A 167 3.22 4.25 -14.56
C SER A 167 2.62 5.37 -13.69
N ASN A 168 2.19 6.51 -14.30
CA ASN A 168 1.70 7.68 -13.58
C ASN A 168 0.31 8.14 -14.05
N PRO A 169 -0.74 7.32 -14.01
CA PRO A 169 -2.03 7.66 -14.58
C PRO A 169 -2.65 8.93 -13.98
N LEU A 170 -2.44 9.20 -12.69
CA LEU A 170 -2.95 10.40 -12.02
C LEU A 170 -2.09 11.64 -12.32
N ARG A 171 -0.76 11.51 -12.32
CA ARG A 171 0.15 12.64 -12.59
C ARG A 171 0.08 13.06 -14.05
N ALA A 172 -0.02 12.11 -14.97
CA ALA A 172 -0.15 12.40 -16.40
C ALA A 172 -1.55 12.95 -16.78
N SER A 173 -2.56 12.83 -15.92
CA SER A 173 -3.92 13.32 -16.19
C SER A 173 -4.06 14.84 -16.12
N THR A 174 -3.11 15.56 -15.54
CA THR A 174 -3.16 17.04 -15.43
C THR A 174 -1.90 17.68 -16.00
N LYS A 175 -2.06 18.77 -16.73
CA LYS A 175 -0.95 19.50 -17.35
C LYS A 175 0.13 19.93 -16.34
N SER A 176 -0.27 20.43 -15.18
CA SER A 176 0.67 20.89 -14.14
C SER A 176 1.46 19.75 -13.50
N ALA A 177 0.83 18.58 -13.31
CA ALA A 177 1.53 17.44 -12.73
C ALA A 177 2.44 16.75 -13.77
N LEU A 178 2.02 16.70 -15.04
CA LEU A 178 2.86 16.21 -16.13
C LEU A 178 4.08 17.13 -16.32
N GLN A 179 3.91 18.44 -16.28
CA GLN A 179 5.03 19.38 -16.36
C GLN A 179 6.04 19.14 -15.23
N LYS A 180 5.61 18.95 -14.00
CA LYS A 180 6.51 18.62 -12.88
C LYS A 180 7.26 17.30 -13.09
N LEU A 181 6.60 16.32 -13.69
CA LEU A 181 7.24 15.05 -14.01
C LEU A 181 8.31 15.24 -15.10
N GLN A 182 8.05 16.09 -16.10
CA GLN A 182 9.01 16.48 -17.12
C GLN A 182 10.22 17.22 -16.52
N GLU A 183 9.99 18.18 -15.63
CA GLU A 183 11.06 18.90 -14.92
C GLU A 183 11.97 17.92 -14.12
N GLN A 184 11.37 16.92 -13.46
CA GLN A 184 12.12 15.88 -12.74
C GLN A 184 12.92 14.97 -13.69
N HIS A 185 12.36 14.62 -14.86
CA HIS A 185 13.04 13.89 -15.89
C HIS A 185 14.25 14.68 -16.41
N ASP A 186 14.05 15.93 -16.81
CA ASP A 186 15.09 16.78 -17.39
C ASP A 186 16.22 17.06 -16.39
N GLU A 187 15.89 17.23 -15.10
CA GLU A 187 16.90 17.33 -14.05
C GLU A 187 17.71 16.03 -13.91
N ALA A 188 17.03 14.88 -13.86
CA ALA A 188 17.72 13.60 -13.66
C ALA A 188 18.65 13.28 -14.83
N PHE A 189 18.15 13.34 -16.06
CA PHE A 189 18.93 12.99 -17.25
C PHE A 189 19.91 14.09 -17.67
N GLY A 190 19.56 15.36 -17.50
CA GLY A 190 20.44 16.49 -17.77
C GLY A 190 21.65 16.53 -16.84
N SER A 191 21.51 16.06 -15.61
CA SER A 191 22.63 15.96 -14.66
C SER A 191 23.68 14.92 -15.04
N ARG A 192 23.31 13.93 -15.88
CA ARG A 192 24.12 12.75 -16.23
C ARG A 192 24.59 11.93 -15.03
N ASP A 193 23.95 12.11 -13.88
CA ASP A 193 24.24 11.37 -12.65
C ASP A 193 23.46 10.03 -12.66
N PRO A 194 24.14 8.88 -12.69
CA PRO A 194 23.49 7.58 -12.72
C PRO A 194 22.56 7.34 -11.52
N ALA A 195 22.88 7.92 -10.35
CA ALA A 195 22.06 7.77 -9.16
C ALA A 195 20.72 8.53 -9.29
N LYS A 196 20.75 9.74 -9.85
CA LYS A 196 19.54 10.52 -10.12
C LYS A 196 18.67 9.86 -11.18
N ILE A 197 19.27 9.38 -12.26
CA ILE A 197 18.57 8.66 -13.34
C ILE A 197 17.90 7.40 -12.76
N ARG A 198 18.65 6.59 -12.01
CA ARG A 198 18.11 5.40 -11.36
C ARG A 198 16.95 5.75 -10.42
N THR A 199 17.09 6.81 -9.63
CA THR A 199 16.02 7.27 -8.72
C THR A 199 14.78 7.69 -9.50
N PHE A 200 14.93 8.41 -10.60
CA PHE A 200 13.81 8.81 -11.46
C PHE A 200 13.09 7.57 -12.02
N ARG A 201 13.83 6.63 -12.61
CA ARG A 201 13.28 5.36 -13.12
C ARG A 201 12.46 4.64 -12.07
N VAL A 202 13.04 4.36 -10.89
CA VAL A 202 12.37 3.58 -9.82
C VAL A 202 11.20 4.33 -9.21
N LYS A 203 11.26 5.66 -9.07
CA LYS A 203 10.22 6.42 -8.37
C LYS A 203 9.10 6.95 -9.27
N ASN A 204 9.35 7.03 -10.58
CA ASN A 204 8.42 7.62 -11.53
C ASN A 204 8.05 6.73 -12.70
N LEU A 205 8.89 5.78 -13.08
CA LEU A 205 8.59 4.90 -14.22
C LEU A 205 8.22 3.47 -13.79
N ASN A 206 8.60 3.07 -12.56
CA ASN A 206 8.47 1.73 -11.95
C ASN A 206 9.24 0.64 -12.66
#